data_ac24668519cb6a5d174bc7f3de8656bd
#
_entry.id   ac24668519cb6a5d174bc7f3de8656bd
#
_cell.length_a   1.000
_cell.length_b   1.000
_cell.length_c   1.000
_cell.angle_alpha   90.00
_cell.angle_beta   90.00
_cell.angle_gamma   90.00
#
_symmetry.space_group_name_H-M   'P 1'
#
loop_
_entity.id
_entity.type
_entity.pdbx_description
1 polymer ?
#
loop_
_entity_poly.entity_id
_entity_poly.type
_entity_poly.pdbx_seq_one_letter_code
_entity_poly.pdbx_strand_id
1 'polypeptide(L)'
;PAATPQPAAPTVFAWPVKGTLISEYSVEALAYDATMGDWRTHSGIDISAELGAQVVSAAAGTVIDVVQDDFMGTTVYLDHGSGLTSCYANLAAVPTVEIGDTVRAGDVLGSVGKTAIAESALPAHLHFEMAQDGSPIDPADYLP
;
A
#
# COMPACT_ATOMS: atom_id res chain seq x y z
N PRO A 1 1.43 -25.58 27.09
CA PRO A 1 0.42 -24.60 26.79
C PRO A 1 0.26 -24.42 25.29
N ALA A 2 -0.96 -24.29 24.84
CA ALA A 2 -1.21 -24.00 23.44
C ALA A 2 -0.69 -22.60 23.12
N ALA A 3 0.04 -22.47 22.03
CA ALA A 3 0.41 -21.15 21.54
C ALA A 3 -0.86 -20.34 21.23
N THR A 4 -0.83 -19.04 21.48
CA THR A 4 -1.91 -18.16 21.06
C THR A 4 -2.06 -18.28 19.55
N PRO A 5 -3.25 -18.64 19.04
CA PRO A 5 -3.43 -18.74 17.59
C PRO A 5 -3.14 -17.40 16.95
N GLN A 6 -2.38 -17.41 15.87
CA GLN A 6 -2.22 -16.21 15.06
C GLN A 6 -3.55 -15.92 14.35
N PRO A 7 -3.90 -14.62 14.17
CA PRO A 7 -5.07 -14.29 13.37
C PRO A 7 -4.99 -14.96 12.00
N ALA A 8 -6.09 -15.52 11.56
CA ALA A 8 -6.18 -16.06 10.21
C ALA A 8 -6.00 -14.92 9.20
N ALA A 9 -5.43 -15.23 8.03
CA ALA A 9 -5.38 -14.29 6.94
C ALA A 9 -6.79 -13.81 6.60
N PRO A 10 -6.97 -12.51 6.28
CA PRO A 10 -8.29 -11.99 5.92
C PRO A 10 -8.77 -12.62 4.62
N THR A 11 -10.09 -12.77 4.49
CA THR A 11 -10.75 -13.27 3.29
C THR A 11 -11.49 -12.19 2.52
N VAL A 12 -11.64 -11.01 3.12
CA VAL A 12 -12.31 -9.86 2.51
C VAL A 12 -11.28 -8.79 2.19
N PHE A 13 -11.21 -8.41 0.92
CA PHE A 13 -10.31 -7.39 0.40
C PHE A 13 -11.09 -6.31 -0.32
N ALA A 14 -10.58 -5.08 -0.25
CA ALA A 14 -11.13 -3.92 -0.93
C ALA A 14 -10.00 -3.17 -1.66
N TRP A 15 -10.33 -2.52 -2.78
CA TRP A 15 -9.41 -1.62 -3.42
C TRP A 15 -9.07 -0.48 -2.46
N PRO A 16 -7.78 -0.17 -2.25
CA PRO A 16 -7.36 0.82 -1.25
C PRO A 16 -7.71 2.26 -1.65
N VAL A 17 -8.02 2.49 -2.91
CA VAL A 17 -8.45 3.79 -3.40
C VAL A 17 -9.29 3.60 -4.67
N LYS A 18 -10.23 4.52 -4.91
CA LYS A 18 -10.98 4.55 -6.17
C LYS A 18 -10.14 5.25 -7.23
N GLY A 19 -9.82 4.53 -8.30
CA GLY A 19 -8.99 5.07 -9.35
C GLY A 19 -8.70 4.06 -10.44
N THR A 20 -7.69 4.36 -11.25
CA THR A 20 -7.28 3.54 -12.39
C THR A 20 -5.88 3.01 -12.16
N LEU A 21 -5.67 1.72 -12.35
CA LEU A 21 -4.34 1.11 -12.29
C LEU A 21 -3.47 1.70 -13.41
N ILE A 22 -2.34 2.31 -13.03
CA ILE A 22 -1.41 2.94 -13.97
C ILE A 22 -0.06 2.25 -14.02
N SER A 23 0.31 1.49 -12.99
CA SER A 23 1.55 0.71 -12.96
C SER A 23 1.28 -0.62 -12.28
N GLU A 24 1.65 -1.72 -12.95
CA GLU A 24 1.43 -3.07 -12.46
C GLU A 24 2.63 -3.57 -11.66
N TYR A 25 2.39 -4.58 -10.82
CA TYR A 25 3.45 -5.32 -10.14
C TYR A 25 4.36 -5.99 -11.15
N SER A 26 5.68 -5.82 -11.00
CA SER A 26 6.66 -6.36 -11.94
C SER A 26 8.00 -6.60 -11.24
N VAL A 27 8.21 -7.79 -10.68
CA VAL A 27 9.49 -8.16 -10.04
C VAL A 27 10.32 -9.14 -10.89
N GLU A 28 9.71 -9.79 -11.87
CA GLU A 28 10.37 -10.73 -12.79
C GLU A 28 10.68 -10.11 -14.14
N ALA A 29 10.02 -8.99 -14.48
CA ALA A 29 10.22 -8.27 -15.72
C ALA A 29 10.44 -6.78 -15.43
N LEU A 30 11.24 -6.12 -16.28
CA LEU A 30 11.48 -4.69 -16.15
C LEU A 30 10.28 -3.90 -16.66
N ALA A 31 9.91 -2.85 -15.92
CA ALA A 31 8.94 -1.85 -16.33
C ALA A 31 9.61 -0.48 -16.39
N TYR A 32 9.18 0.36 -17.33
CA TYR A 32 9.75 1.70 -17.46
C TYR A 32 9.31 2.59 -16.30
N ASP A 33 10.28 3.18 -15.61
CA ASP A 33 10.06 4.13 -14.53
C ASP A 33 10.18 5.57 -15.08
N ALA A 34 9.06 6.27 -15.16
CA ALA A 34 9.03 7.63 -15.73
C ALA A 34 9.79 8.64 -14.87
N THR A 35 9.80 8.48 -13.55
CA THR A 35 10.53 9.36 -12.62
C THR A 35 12.03 9.19 -12.76
N MET A 36 12.51 7.95 -12.80
CA MET A 36 13.94 7.64 -12.89
C MET A 36 14.45 7.60 -14.33
N GLY A 37 13.55 7.56 -15.31
CA GLY A 37 13.90 7.53 -16.72
C GLY A 37 14.53 6.22 -17.19
N ASP A 38 14.30 5.12 -16.49
CA ASP A 38 14.88 3.83 -16.81
C ASP A 38 13.87 2.69 -16.60
N TRP A 39 14.29 1.46 -16.91
CA TRP A 39 13.50 0.26 -16.73
C TRP A 39 13.84 -0.39 -15.40
N ARG A 40 12.81 -0.65 -14.57
CA ARG A 40 12.95 -1.21 -13.23
C ARG A 40 11.89 -2.27 -12.96
N THR A 41 12.16 -3.10 -11.94
CA THR A 41 11.09 -3.90 -11.33
C THR A 41 10.24 -3.00 -10.44
N HIS A 42 8.96 -3.39 -10.25
CA HIS A 42 7.98 -2.65 -9.45
C HIS A 42 7.34 -3.59 -8.42
N SER A 43 7.65 -3.39 -7.14
CA SER A 43 7.24 -4.29 -6.06
C SER A 43 5.80 -4.08 -5.56
N GLY A 44 5.06 -3.18 -6.19
CA GLY A 44 3.68 -2.86 -5.86
C GLY A 44 2.90 -2.47 -7.09
N ILE A 45 1.78 -1.81 -6.87
CA ILE A 45 0.96 -1.23 -7.94
C ILE A 45 0.76 0.26 -7.67
N ASP A 46 0.54 1.03 -8.73
CA ASP A 46 0.15 2.43 -8.64
C ASP A 46 -1.25 2.60 -9.18
N ILE A 47 -2.09 3.26 -8.41
CA ILE A 47 -3.50 3.52 -8.73
C ILE A 47 -3.67 5.03 -8.84
N SER A 48 -3.94 5.51 -10.04
CA SER A 48 -4.24 6.92 -10.28
C SER A 48 -5.51 7.32 -9.56
N ALA A 49 -5.47 8.41 -8.81
CA ALA A 49 -6.62 8.95 -8.10
C ALA A 49 -6.44 10.44 -7.92
N GLU A 50 -7.52 11.16 -7.61
CA GLU A 50 -7.43 12.59 -7.35
C GLU A 50 -6.64 12.88 -6.09
N LEU A 51 -5.89 13.99 -6.09
CA LEU A 51 -5.24 14.49 -4.89
C LEU A 51 -6.29 14.69 -3.80
N GLY A 52 -6.05 14.13 -2.62
CA GLY A 52 -7.01 14.17 -1.52
C GLY A 52 -8.04 13.04 -1.50
N ALA A 53 -8.06 12.15 -2.51
CA ALA A 53 -8.94 10.98 -2.50
C ALA A 53 -8.67 10.12 -1.27
N GLN A 54 -9.72 9.57 -0.65
CA GLN A 54 -9.58 8.74 0.54
C GLN A 54 -8.86 7.43 0.22
N VAL A 55 -7.86 7.12 1.03
CA VAL A 55 -7.16 5.84 1.02
C VAL A 55 -7.70 5.01 2.17
N VAL A 56 -8.15 3.79 1.86
CA VAL A 56 -8.77 2.89 2.82
C VAL A 56 -7.94 1.61 2.96
N SER A 57 -8.12 0.92 4.09
CA SER A 57 -7.46 -0.36 4.31
C SER A 57 -8.01 -1.41 3.33
N ALA A 58 -7.09 -2.12 2.68
CA ALA A 58 -7.46 -3.20 1.75
C ALA A 58 -8.04 -4.42 2.48
N ALA A 59 -7.72 -4.60 3.74
CA ALA A 59 -8.18 -5.73 4.56
C ALA A 59 -8.11 -5.40 6.04
N ALA A 60 -8.76 -6.22 6.87
CA ALA A 60 -8.66 -6.08 8.32
C ALA A 60 -7.23 -6.27 8.80
N GLY A 61 -6.78 -5.47 9.74
CA GLY A 61 -5.42 -5.55 10.27
C GLY A 61 -5.12 -4.53 11.35
N THR A 62 -3.85 -4.43 11.70
CA THR A 62 -3.34 -3.50 12.71
C THR A 62 -2.26 -2.63 12.08
N VAL A 63 -2.30 -1.33 12.38
CA VAL A 63 -1.26 -0.39 11.93
C VAL A 63 0.02 -0.69 12.70
N ILE A 64 1.08 -1.11 12.00
CA ILE A 64 2.36 -1.45 12.60
C ILE A 64 3.41 -0.37 12.44
N ASP A 65 3.25 0.50 11.46
CA ASP A 65 4.18 1.63 11.26
C ASP A 65 3.51 2.76 10.49
N VAL A 66 3.94 3.99 10.78
CA VAL A 66 3.58 5.20 10.05
C VAL A 66 4.88 5.98 9.86
N VAL A 67 5.34 6.12 8.63
CA VAL A 67 6.67 6.63 8.32
C VAL A 67 6.60 7.83 7.40
N GLN A 68 7.45 8.82 7.64
CA GLN A 68 7.74 9.90 6.69
C GLN A 68 9.01 9.53 5.95
N ASP A 69 8.86 8.78 4.86
CA ASP A 69 9.98 8.32 4.06
C ASP A 69 10.34 9.37 3.01
N ASP A 70 11.63 9.72 2.90
CA ASP A 70 12.08 10.76 1.97
C ASP A 70 11.90 10.35 0.51
N PHE A 71 11.85 9.05 0.23
CA PHE A 71 11.74 8.51 -1.13
C PHE A 71 10.30 8.13 -1.49
N MET A 72 9.61 7.41 -0.61
CA MET A 72 8.25 6.91 -0.84
C MET A 72 7.16 7.85 -0.33
N GLY A 73 7.53 8.89 0.42
CA GLY A 73 6.60 9.81 1.02
C GLY A 73 5.98 9.27 2.30
N THR A 74 4.86 9.84 2.68
CA THR A 74 4.11 9.38 3.85
C THR A 74 3.55 7.98 3.60
N THR A 75 3.90 7.04 4.47
CA THR A 75 3.64 5.61 4.28
C THR A 75 3.04 5.00 5.53
N VAL A 76 1.99 4.20 5.35
CA VAL A 76 1.34 3.42 6.41
C VAL A 76 1.52 1.94 6.12
N TYR A 77 1.92 1.17 7.14
CA TYR A 77 2.09 -0.29 7.05
C TYR A 77 1.05 -0.99 7.93
N LEU A 78 0.40 -2.01 7.38
CA LEU A 78 -0.56 -2.84 8.11
C LEU A 78 -0.09 -4.28 8.18
N ASP A 79 -0.34 -4.92 9.34
CA ASP A 79 -0.21 -6.37 9.52
C ASP A 79 -1.61 -6.97 9.51
N HIS A 80 -1.85 -7.89 8.59
CA HIS A 80 -3.15 -8.56 8.43
C HIS A 80 -3.21 -9.92 9.10
N GLY A 81 -2.10 -10.37 9.71
CA GLY A 81 -1.99 -11.70 10.29
C GLY A 81 -1.45 -12.73 9.29
N SER A 82 -1.00 -13.87 9.80
CA SER A 82 -0.44 -14.97 9.01
C SER A 82 0.71 -14.58 8.07
N GLY A 83 1.46 -13.53 8.45
CA GLY A 83 2.59 -13.02 7.65
C GLY A 83 2.20 -12.09 6.50
N LEU A 84 0.92 -11.80 6.30
CA LEU A 84 0.46 -10.90 5.25
C LEU A 84 0.51 -9.45 5.72
N THR A 85 1.16 -8.59 4.95
CA THR A 85 1.27 -7.16 5.22
C THR A 85 0.87 -6.34 4.00
N SER A 86 0.49 -5.08 4.22
CA SER A 86 0.25 -4.12 3.16
C SER A 86 0.90 -2.78 3.46
N CYS A 87 1.21 -2.03 2.41
CA CYS A 87 1.91 -0.76 2.48
C CYS A 87 1.22 0.25 1.58
N TYR A 88 0.94 1.43 2.11
CA TYR A 88 0.23 2.52 1.44
C TYR A 88 1.15 3.74 1.44
N ALA A 89 1.68 4.11 0.29
CA ALA A 89 2.67 5.18 0.15
C ALA A 89 2.16 6.34 -0.70
N ASN A 90 2.90 7.42 -0.71
CA ASN A 90 2.53 8.67 -1.39
C ASN A 90 1.26 9.30 -0.81
N LEU A 91 1.06 9.14 0.49
CA LEU A 91 -0.07 9.73 1.20
C LEU A 91 0.17 11.21 1.50
N ALA A 92 -0.90 11.94 1.78
CA ALA A 92 -0.80 13.28 2.35
C ALA A 92 -0.06 13.24 3.71
N ALA A 93 0.54 14.36 4.10
CA ALA A 93 1.52 14.42 5.19
C ALA A 93 1.00 13.89 6.55
N VAL A 94 -0.31 13.96 6.79
CA VAL A 94 -0.90 13.53 8.08
C VAL A 94 -1.93 12.44 7.81
N PRO A 95 -1.59 11.15 8.04
CA PRO A 95 -2.56 10.07 7.99
C PRO A 95 -3.61 10.18 9.12
N THR A 96 -4.74 9.48 8.94
CA THR A 96 -5.82 9.47 9.95
C THR A 96 -5.66 8.38 11.01
N VAL A 97 -4.63 7.54 10.90
CA VAL A 97 -4.37 6.42 11.82
C VAL A 97 -3.02 6.56 12.49
N GLU A 98 -2.86 5.85 13.59
CA GLU A 98 -1.63 5.78 14.39
C GLU A 98 -1.19 4.34 14.56
N ILE A 99 0.08 4.13 14.89
CA ILE A 99 0.62 2.81 15.22
C ILE A 99 -0.21 2.19 16.35
N GLY A 100 -0.62 0.95 16.16
CA GLY A 100 -1.44 0.21 17.11
C GLY A 100 -2.93 0.24 16.84
N ASP A 101 -3.39 1.11 15.93
CA ASP A 101 -4.81 1.15 15.56
C ASP A 101 -5.22 -0.14 14.85
N THR A 102 -6.39 -0.65 15.22
CA THR A 102 -7.02 -1.77 14.54
C THR A 102 -7.99 -1.24 13.48
N VAL A 103 -7.91 -1.76 12.26
CA VAL A 103 -8.75 -1.33 11.14
C VAL A 103 -9.45 -2.53 10.52
N ARG A 104 -10.57 -2.25 9.85
CA ARG A 104 -11.30 -3.20 9.01
C ARG A 104 -11.11 -2.84 7.54
N ALA A 105 -11.40 -3.79 6.64
CA ALA A 105 -11.43 -3.48 5.22
C ALA A 105 -12.34 -2.29 4.95
N GLY A 106 -11.85 -1.29 4.25
CA GLY A 106 -12.58 -0.06 3.95
C GLY A 106 -12.43 1.07 4.95
N ASP A 107 -11.77 0.86 6.10
CA ASP A 107 -11.52 1.95 7.04
C ASP A 107 -10.49 2.94 6.48
N VAL A 108 -10.73 4.23 6.69
CA VAL A 108 -9.87 5.29 6.14
C VAL A 108 -8.51 5.31 6.84
N LEU A 109 -7.44 5.32 6.07
CA LEU A 109 -6.05 5.41 6.54
C LEU A 109 -5.47 6.81 6.33
N GLY A 110 -5.91 7.51 5.32
CA GLY A 110 -5.39 8.81 4.93
C GLY A 110 -5.95 9.24 3.58
N SER A 111 -5.18 10.03 2.86
CA SER A 111 -5.58 10.51 1.53
C SER A 111 -4.40 10.51 0.57
N VAL A 112 -4.68 10.51 -0.72
CA VAL A 112 -3.67 10.59 -1.77
C VAL A 112 -2.98 11.94 -1.69
N GLY A 113 -1.65 11.91 -1.66
CA GLY A 113 -0.79 13.09 -1.62
C GLY A 113 0.20 13.14 -2.77
N LYS A 114 1.24 13.94 -2.60
CA LYS A 114 2.38 14.08 -3.51
C LYS A 114 3.68 14.09 -2.73
N THR A 115 3.82 13.18 -1.77
CA THR A 115 4.97 13.15 -0.87
C THR A 115 6.11 12.24 -1.35
N ALA A 116 5.84 11.32 -2.30
CA ALA A 116 6.84 10.40 -2.80
C ALA A 116 7.70 11.03 -3.90
N ILE A 117 9.00 11.17 -3.66
CA ILE A 117 9.96 11.61 -4.67
C ILE A 117 10.15 10.53 -5.74
N ALA A 118 10.14 9.26 -5.32
CA ALA A 118 10.35 8.12 -6.20
C ALA A 118 9.38 8.05 -7.39
N GLU A 119 8.19 8.63 -7.25
CA GLU A 119 7.13 8.53 -8.23
C GLU A 119 6.60 9.90 -8.67
N SER A 120 7.45 10.93 -8.55
CA SER A 120 7.06 12.33 -8.78
C SER A 120 6.69 12.64 -10.22
N ALA A 121 7.11 11.82 -11.21
CA ALA A 121 6.75 12.00 -12.62
C ALA A 121 5.36 11.45 -12.96
N LEU A 122 4.73 10.72 -12.05
CA LEU A 122 3.39 10.17 -12.25
C LEU A 122 2.31 11.17 -11.83
N PRO A 123 1.07 11.03 -12.37
CA PRO A 123 -0.06 11.81 -11.85
C PRO A 123 -0.31 11.46 -10.37
N ALA A 124 -1.18 12.20 -9.71
CA ALA A 124 -1.56 11.89 -8.33
C ALA A 124 -2.05 10.44 -8.25
N HIS A 125 -1.52 9.68 -7.31
CA HIS A 125 -1.77 8.25 -7.22
C HIS A 125 -1.45 7.71 -5.82
N LEU A 126 -1.96 6.52 -5.53
CA LEU A 126 -1.56 5.70 -4.39
C LEU A 126 -0.56 4.66 -4.87
N HIS A 127 0.59 4.56 -4.18
CA HIS A 127 1.48 3.42 -4.32
C HIS A 127 1.12 2.37 -3.26
N PHE A 128 0.77 1.17 -3.70
CA PHE A 128 0.26 0.11 -2.84
C PHE A 128 1.09 -1.16 -3.01
N GLU A 129 1.56 -1.72 -1.90
CA GLU A 129 2.33 -2.96 -1.89
C GLU A 129 1.71 -3.96 -0.93
N MET A 130 1.86 -5.25 -1.26
CA MET A 130 1.57 -6.35 -0.35
C MET A 130 2.78 -7.27 -0.26
N ALA A 131 2.96 -7.90 0.89
CA ALA A 131 4.02 -8.87 1.12
C ALA A 131 3.50 -10.05 1.94
N GLN A 132 4.04 -11.22 1.65
CA GLN A 132 3.82 -12.44 2.42
C GLN A 132 5.16 -12.88 3.00
N ASP A 133 5.24 -12.95 4.35
CA ASP A 133 6.46 -13.31 5.06
C ASP A 133 7.68 -12.47 4.63
N GLY A 134 7.45 -11.17 4.39
CA GLY A 134 8.49 -10.23 3.99
C GLY A 134 8.82 -10.21 2.51
N SER A 135 8.25 -11.10 1.70
CA SER A 135 8.48 -11.13 0.25
C SER A 135 7.35 -10.42 -0.49
N PRO A 136 7.66 -9.51 -1.42
CA PRO A 136 6.63 -8.84 -2.21
C PRO A 136 5.76 -9.84 -3.00
N ILE A 137 4.45 -9.58 -3.04
CA ILE A 137 3.49 -10.35 -3.81
C ILE A 137 2.64 -9.40 -4.65
N ASP A 138 2.05 -9.92 -5.72
CA ASP A 138 1.20 -9.12 -6.60
C ASP A 138 -0.14 -8.80 -5.92
N PRO A 139 -0.43 -7.53 -5.59
CA PRO A 139 -1.70 -7.16 -4.97
C PRO A 139 -2.92 -7.51 -5.82
N ALA A 140 -2.78 -7.54 -7.15
CA ALA A 140 -3.89 -7.86 -8.05
C ALA A 140 -4.45 -9.26 -7.82
N ASP A 141 -3.65 -10.18 -7.25
CA ASP A 141 -4.10 -11.54 -6.93
C ASP A 141 -5.09 -11.56 -5.75
N TYR A 142 -5.15 -10.50 -4.95
CA TYR A 142 -5.97 -10.41 -3.75
C TYR A 142 -7.13 -9.42 -3.90
N LEU A 143 -6.97 -8.38 -4.70
CA LEU A 143 -7.99 -7.34 -4.86
C LEU A 143 -9.14 -7.81 -5.76
N PRO A 144 -10.38 -7.37 -5.45
CA PRO A 144 -11.54 -7.81 -6.23
C PRO A 144 -11.55 -7.33 -7.68
#